data_bfdc9eb5504183c5bade3cb4a9e9e156
#
_entry.id   bfdc9eb5504183c5bade3cb4a9e9e156
#
_cell.length_a   1.000
_cell.length_b   1.000
_cell.length_c   1.000
_cell.angle_alpha   90.00
_cell.angle_beta   90.00
_cell.angle_gamma   90.00
#
_symmetry.space_group_name_H-M   'P 1'
#
loop_
_entity.id
_entity.type
_entity.pdbx_description
1 polymer ?
#
loop_
_entity_poly.entity_id
_entity_poly.type
_entity_poly.pdbx_seq_one_letter_code
_entity_poly.pdbx_strand_id
1 'polypeptide(L)'
;QNLAWGIGTPIFSAFAEKYGDRKAITLGLILYALGVFISSTASSPEAHQFLNIIIGFGIAGSGFGPVLAVVGRSASPEKRSLSLGITTAAGSAGQVIGPPFAAILLSTMPWSSVFEIFAIISLFTIILVPFLKSKDTSPIKKNEEKLSDAIGQAIKDPTYIMLFLGFFSCGFQLAFITAHFPAFIAEASSPIVKGSFIGLFCNSVEGLGALSMAIIGLFNIIGCILAGALGKNFTKKYLLSLIYTGRTI
;
A
#
# COMPACT_ATOMS: atom_id res chain seq x y z
N GLN A 1 -10.04 -8.06 -3.20
CA GLN A 1 -9.10 -6.99 -3.47
C GLN A 1 -7.65 -7.45 -3.33
N ASN A 2 -7.20 -7.93 -2.17
CA ASN A 2 -5.80 -8.30 -1.90
C ASN A 2 -5.27 -9.44 -2.80
N LEU A 3 -6.08 -10.46 -3.11
CA LEU A 3 -5.70 -11.51 -4.05
C LEU A 3 -5.48 -10.95 -5.47
N ALA A 4 -6.38 -10.09 -5.94
CA ALA A 4 -6.24 -9.44 -7.24
C ALA A 4 -5.00 -8.53 -7.29
N TRP A 5 -4.69 -7.82 -6.20
CA TRP A 5 -3.46 -7.06 -6.05
C TRP A 5 -2.22 -7.96 -6.17
N GLY A 6 -2.19 -9.07 -5.42
CA GLY A 6 -1.07 -10.01 -5.47
C GLY A 6 -0.82 -10.60 -6.86
N ILE A 7 -1.89 -11.06 -7.53
CA ILE A 7 -1.83 -11.62 -8.90
C ILE A 7 -1.48 -10.52 -9.93
N GLY A 8 -2.01 -9.32 -9.75
CA GLY A 8 -1.78 -8.20 -10.64
C GLY A 8 -0.34 -7.66 -10.60
N THR A 9 0.33 -7.76 -9.44
CA THR A 9 1.67 -7.18 -9.26
C THR A 9 2.71 -7.69 -10.27
N PRO A 10 2.91 -9.01 -10.50
CA PRO A 10 3.84 -9.48 -11.52
C PRO A 10 3.41 -9.10 -12.94
N ILE A 11 2.11 -9.04 -13.22
CA ILE A 11 1.57 -8.64 -14.53
C ILE A 11 1.91 -7.17 -14.82
N PHE A 12 1.65 -6.28 -13.86
CA PHE A 12 1.98 -4.86 -13.99
C PHE A 12 3.49 -4.61 -14.00
N SER A 13 4.29 -5.43 -13.31
CA SER A 13 5.75 -5.36 -13.38
C SER A 13 6.24 -5.69 -14.79
N ALA A 14 5.77 -6.78 -15.39
CA ALA A 14 6.09 -7.14 -16.77
C ALA A 14 5.60 -6.07 -17.77
N PHE A 15 4.41 -5.52 -17.55
CA PHE A 15 3.89 -4.41 -18.36
C PHE A 15 4.78 -3.16 -18.25
N ALA A 16 5.23 -2.82 -17.04
CA ALA A 16 6.12 -1.69 -16.80
C ALA A 16 7.50 -1.86 -17.49
N GLU A 17 8.05 -3.07 -17.48
CA GLU A 17 9.29 -3.38 -18.20
C GLU A 17 9.15 -3.24 -19.72
N LYS A 18 8.00 -3.61 -20.26
CA LYS A 18 7.77 -3.57 -21.71
C LYS A 18 7.37 -2.19 -22.21
N TYR A 19 6.51 -1.49 -21.47
CA TYR A 19 5.87 -0.26 -21.95
C TYR A 19 6.29 0.99 -21.15
N GLY A 20 7.04 0.81 -20.08
CA GLY A 20 7.53 1.85 -19.20
C GLY A 20 6.68 2.07 -17.95
N ASP A 21 7.34 2.47 -16.87
CA ASP A 21 6.74 2.66 -15.53
C ASP A 21 5.59 3.67 -15.53
N ARG A 22 5.75 4.79 -16.25
CA ARG A 22 4.72 5.84 -16.30
C ARG A 22 3.40 5.32 -16.82
N LYS A 23 3.43 4.52 -17.92
CA LYS A 23 2.21 3.94 -18.50
C LYS A 23 1.57 2.93 -17.58
N ALA A 24 2.37 2.10 -16.91
CA ALA A 24 1.89 1.11 -15.94
C ALA A 24 1.19 1.79 -14.76
N ILE A 25 1.82 2.81 -14.17
CA ILE A 25 1.27 3.56 -13.04
C ILE A 25 0.00 4.32 -13.45
N THR A 26 0.00 4.96 -14.63
CA THR A 26 -1.20 5.66 -15.13
C THR A 26 -2.37 4.68 -15.33
N LEU A 27 -2.13 3.52 -15.95
CA LEU A 27 -3.17 2.50 -16.12
C LEU A 27 -3.68 2.00 -14.77
N GLY A 28 -2.78 1.74 -13.81
CA GLY A 28 -3.15 1.34 -12.45
C GLY A 28 -4.03 2.38 -11.75
N LEU A 29 -3.67 3.67 -11.84
CA LEU A 29 -4.45 4.76 -11.25
C LEU A 29 -5.84 4.89 -11.90
N ILE A 30 -5.93 4.74 -13.21
CA ILE A 30 -7.22 4.77 -13.93
C ILE A 30 -8.10 3.59 -13.47
N LEU A 31 -7.56 2.37 -13.44
CA LEU A 31 -8.31 1.20 -12.98
C LEU A 31 -8.77 1.34 -11.53
N TYR A 32 -7.88 1.86 -10.66
CA TYR A 32 -8.22 2.10 -9.26
C TYR A 32 -9.35 3.12 -9.12
N ALA A 33 -9.21 4.28 -9.76
CA ALA A 33 -10.21 5.35 -9.70
C ALA A 33 -11.56 4.92 -10.28
N LEU A 34 -11.56 4.21 -11.42
CA LEU A 34 -12.78 3.66 -12.01
C LEU A 34 -13.44 2.62 -11.10
N GLY A 35 -12.67 1.71 -10.53
CA GLY A 35 -13.19 0.70 -9.62
C GLY A 35 -13.83 1.33 -8.37
N VAL A 36 -13.19 2.34 -7.78
CA VAL A 36 -13.72 3.08 -6.62
C VAL A 36 -14.95 3.90 -7.02
N PHE A 37 -14.91 4.59 -8.16
CA PHE A 37 -16.03 5.39 -8.66
C PHE A 37 -17.26 4.52 -8.94
N ILE A 38 -17.12 3.40 -9.65
CA ILE A 38 -18.25 2.51 -9.93
C ILE A 38 -18.75 1.85 -8.62
N SER A 39 -17.88 1.63 -7.63
CA SER A 39 -18.30 1.14 -6.32
C SER A 39 -19.24 2.10 -5.59
N SER A 40 -19.21 3.40 -5.88
CA SER A 40 -20.14 4.38 -5.29
C SER A 40 -21.61 4.13 -5.70
N THR A 41 -21.82 3.51 -6.85
CA THR A 41 -23.16 3.21 -7.39
C THR A 41 -23.59 1.76 -7.16
N ALA A 42 -22.71 0.91 -6.61
CA ALA A 42 -23.00 -0.50 -6.41
C ALA A 42 -24.00 -0.69 -5.25
N SER A 43 -25.10 -1.39 -5.54
CA SER A 43 -26.18 -1.64 -4.58
C SER A 43 -26.18 -3.03 -3.97
N SER A 44 -25.35 -3.94 -4.48
CA SER A 44 -25.28 -5.32 -3.99
C SER A 44 -23.87 -5.71 -3.52
N PRO A 45 -23.75 -6.60 -2.51
CA PRO A 45 -22.47 -7.09 -2.04
C PRO A 45 -21.64 -7.78 -3.13
N GLU A 46 -22.28 -8.50 -4.06
CA GLU A 46 -21.62 -9.20 -5.17
C GLU A 46 -20.99 -8.20 -6.14
N ALA A 47 -21.69 -7.10 -6.44
CA ALA A 47 -21.14 -6.04 -7.28
C ALA A 47 -19.89 -5.42 -6.63
N HIS A 48 -19.92 -5.16 -5.33
CA HIS A 48 -18.73 -4.68 -4.59
C HIS A 48 -17.58 -5.71 -4.61
N GLN A 49 -17.87 -7.00 -4.48
CA GLN A 49 -16.83 -8.04 -4.57
C GLN A 49 -16.16 -8.06 -5.94
N PHE A 50 -16.94 -7.95 -7.02
CA PHE A 50 -16.39 -7.89 -8.38
C PHE A 50 -15.55 -6.62 -8.59
N LEU A 51 -16.04 -5.45 -8.15
CA LEU A 51 -15.32 -4.19 -8.28
C LEU A 51 -14.03 -4.17 -7.46
N ASN A 52 -13.98 -4.87 -6.33
CA ASN A 52 -12.76 -5.07 -5.55
C ASN A 52 -11.67 -5.83 -6.32
N ILE A 53 -12.00 -6.62 -7.33
CA ILE A 53 -11.01 -7.23 -8.23
C ILE A 53 -10.37 -6.13 -9.08
N ILE A 54 -11.17 -5.26 -9.68
CA ILE A 54 -10.69 -4.13 -10.52
C ILE A 54 -9.82 -3.19 -9.67
N ILE A 55 -10.28 -2.83 -8.46
CA ILE A 55 -9.53 -2.01 -7.51
C ILE A 55 -8.18 -2.67 -7.17
N GLY A 56 -8.17 -4.00 -6.93
CA GLY A 56 -6.96 -4.75 -6.64
C GLY A 56 -5.93 -4.70 -7.79
N PHE A 57 -6.37 -4.86 -9.03
CA PHE A 57 -5.51 -4.66 -10.21
C PHE A 57 -5.03 -3.21 -10.34
N GLY A 58 -5.88 -2.24 -10.04
CA GLY A 58 -5.49 -0.83 -9.98
C GLY A 58 -4.36 -0.58 -8.99
N ILE A 59 -4.46 -1.12 -7.77
CA ILE A 59 -3.40 -1.03 -6.75
C ILE A 59 -2.13 -1.74 -7.22
N ALA A 60 -2.23 -2.88 -7.91
CA ALA A 60 -1.07 -3.60 -8.44
C ALA A 60 -0.24 -2.73 -9.40
N GLY A 61 -0.90 -1.91 -10.20
CA GLY A 61 -0.24 -1.02 -11.16
C GLY A 61 0.26 0.30 -10.58
N SER A 62 -0.39 0.84 -9.54
CA SER A 62 -0.10 2.17 -9.00
C SER A 62 0.41 2.18 -7.56
N GLY A 63 0.37 1.04 -6.87
CA GLY A 63 0.73 0.92 -5.46
C GLY A 63 2.24 0.80 -5.20
N PHE A 64 2.57 0.19 -4.06
CA PHE A 64 3.93 0.09 -3.54
C PHE A 64 4.95 -0.52 -4.52
N GLY A 65 4.60 -1.63 -5.18
CA GLY A 65 5.54 -2.36 -6.03
C GLY A 65 6.15 -1.51 -7.13
N PRO A 66 5.35 -0.97 -8.06
CA PRO A 66 5.83 -0.11 -9.14
C PRO A 66 6.56 1.14 -8.64
N VAL A 67 6.03 1.82 -7.62
CA VAL A 67 6.64 3.06 -7.11
C VAL A 67 8.01 2.78 -6.47
N LEU A 68 8.13 1.74 -5.64
CA LEU A 68 9.41 1.34 -5.04
C LEU A 68 10.43 0.90 -6.10
N ALA A 69 9.98 0.23 -7.17
CA ALA A 69 10.83 -0.16 -8.27
C ALA A 69 11.41 1.07 -9.01
N VAL A 70 10.58 2.08 -9.29
CA VAL A 70 11.04 3.35 -9.90
C VAL A 70 12.05 4.06 -9.01
N VAL A 71 11.74 4.22 -7.72
CA VAL A 71 12.64 4.89 -6.76
C VAL A 71 13.94 4.10 -6.58
N GLY A 72 13.85 2.77 -6.47
CA GLY A 72 15.04 1.91 -6.31
C GLY A 72 15.98 1.94 -7.51
N ARG A 73 15.45 2.12 -8.74
CA ARG A 73 16.25 2.29 -9.96
C ARG A 73 16.81 3.70 -10.12
N SER A 74 16.10 4.72 -9.62
CA SER A 74 16.48 6.12 -9.78
C SER A 74 17.45 6.60 -8.70
N ALA A 75 17.47 5.99 -7.54
CA ALA A 75 18.31 6.36 -6.40
C ALA A 75 19.75 5.88 -6.59
N SER A 76 20.74 6.72 -6.18
CA SER A 76 22.14 6.29 -6.13
C SER A 76 22.31 5.14 -5.12
N PRO A 77 23.30 4.24 -5.32
CA PRO A 77 23.52 3.09 -4.43
C PRO A 77 23.60 3.48 -2.94
N GLU A 78 24.26 4.60 -2.64
CA GLU A 78 24.47 5.09 -1.26
C GLU A 78 23.18 5.59 -0.61
N LYS A 79 22.26 6.16 -1.40
CA LYS A 79 20.99 6.73 -0.91
C LYS A 79 19.80 5.81 -1.10
N ARG A 80 19.97 4.68 -1.79
CA ARG A 80 18.86 3.78 -2.16
C ARG A 80 18.04 3.31 -0.97
N SER A 81 18.69 2.86 0.11
CA SER A 81 18.01 2.38 1.31
C SER A 81 17.15 3.48 1.94
N LEU A 82 17.70 4.67 2.11
CA LEU A 82 16.97 5.80 2.67
C LEU A 82 15.83 6.26 1.75
N SER A 83 16.05 6.33 0.44
CA SER A 83 15.02 6.71 -0.53
C SER A 83 13.84 5.74 -0.52
N LEU A 84 14.09 4.44 -0.43
CA LEU A 84 13.05 3.43 -0.29
C LEU A 84 12.31 3.57 1.05
N GLY A 85 13.04 3.83 2.14
CA GLY A 85 12.45 4.09 3.46
C GLY A 85 11.52 5.31 3.46
N ILE A 86 11.94 6.42 2.85
CA ILE A 86 11.12 7.64 2.72
C ILE A 86 9.89 7.37 1.84
N THR A 87 10.04 6.64 0.75
CA THR A 87 8.91 6.29 -0.12
C THR A 87 7.88 5.43 0.62
N THR A 88 8.34 4.46 1.42
CA THR A 88 7.45 3.63 2.26
C THR A 88 6.78 4.49 3.33
N ALA A 89 7.51 5.40 3.95
CA ALA A 89 6.96 6.33 4.93
C ALA A 89 5.88 7.26 4.32
N ALA A 90 6.07 7.72 3.08
CA ALA A 90 5.06 8.51 2.37
C ALA A 90 3.76 7.71 2.13
N GLY A 91 3.85 6.41 1.84
CA GLY A 91 2.67 5.53 1.79
C GLY A 91 1.96 5.43 3.16
N SER A 92 2.72 5.35 4.25
CA SER A 92 2.18 5.33 5.61
C SER A 92 1.57 6.69 6.02
N ALA A 93 2.02 7.81 5.43
CA ALA A 93 1.37 9.10 5.63
C ALA A 93 -0.08 9.10 5.11
N GLY A 94 -0.35 8.36 4.03
CA GLY A 94 -1.72 8.11 3.58
C GLY A 94 -2.57 7.38 4.62
N GLN A 95 -1.99 6.46 5.38
CA GLN A 95 -2.66 5.77 6.48
C GLN A 95 -2.91 6.69 7.69
N VAL A 96 -2.05 7.69 7.92
CA VAL A 96 -2.28 8.71 8.96
C VAL A 96 -3.42 9.63 8.60
N ILE A 97 -3.51 10.05 7.35
CA ILE A 97 -4.47 11.07 6.89
C ILE A 97 -5.79 10.43 6.43
N GLY A 98 -5.73 9.32 5.71
CA GLY A 98 -6.86 8.72 5.01
C GLY A 98 -8.03 8.32 5.94
N PRO A 99 -7.81 7.50 6.98
CA PRO A 99 -8.89 7.08 7.86
C PRO A 99 -9.57 8.23 8.62
N PRO A 100 -8.85 9.20 9.23
CA PRO A 100 -9.49 10.37 9.84
C PRO A 100 -10.24 11.22 8.81
N PHE A 101 -9.68 11.42 7.63
CA PHE A 101 -10.35 12.16 6.56
C PHE A 101 -11.63 11.46 6.10
N ALA A 102 -11.59 10.13 5.91
CA ALA A 102 -12.77 9.34 5.60
C ALA A 102 -13.83 9.42 6.69
N ALA A 103 -13.43 9.34 7.97
CA ALA A 103 -14.37 9.46 9.11
C ALA A 103 -15.05 10.82 9.16
N ILE A 104 -14.33 11.91 8.90
CA ILE A 104 -14.89 13.27 8.80
C ILE A 104 -15.90 13.36 7.65
N LEU A 105 -15.56 12.83 6.47
CA LEU A 105 -16.48 12.84 5.33
C LEU A 105 -17.74 12.02 5.62
N LEU A 106 -17.58 10.81 6.19
CA LEU A 106 -18.70 9.94 6.53
C LEU A 106 -19.64 10.52 7.60
N SER A 107 -19.17 11.45 8.43
CA SER A 107 -20.04 12.15 9.39
C SER A 107 -20.93 13.21 8.74
N THR A 108 -20.63 13.64 7.52
CA THR A 108 -21.33 14.75 6.83
C THR A 108 -22.02 14.34 5.54
N MET A 109 -21.62 13.22 4.94
CA MET A 109 -22.13 12.77 3.64
C MET A 109 -22.25 11.24 3.55
N PRO A 110 -23.06 10.69 2.63
CA PRO A 110 -23.20 9.25 2.44
C PRO A 110 -21.90 8.62 1.91
N TRP A 111 -21.70 7.34 2.22
CA TRP A 111 -20.51 6.59 1.82
C TRP A 111 -20.24 6.61 0.30
N SER A 112 -21.28 6.67 -0.53
CA SER A 112 -21.16 6.77 -1.99
C SER A 112 -20.40 8.02 -2.42
N SER A 113 -20.76 9.18 -1.86
CA SER A 113 -20.07 10.44 -2.15
C SER A 113 -18.62 10.43 -1.65
N VAL A 114 -18.34 9.74 -0.54
CA VAL A 114 -16.95 9.55 -0.08
C VAL A 114 -16.14 8.76 -1.10
N PHE A 115 -16.69 7.71 -1.69
CA PHE A 115 -16.03 6.94 -2.76
C PHE A 115 -15.78 7.81 -4.00
N GLU A 116 -16.72 8.64 -4.40
CA GLU A 116 -16.55 9.58 -5.50
C GLU A 116 -15.39 10.56 -5.24
N ILE A 117 -15.29 11.11 -4.04
CA ILE A 117 -14.20 12.01 -3.64
C ILE A 117 -12.86 11.28 -3.72
N PHE A 118 -12.75 10.06 -3.19
CA PHE A 118 -11.51 9.29 -3.26
C PHE A 118 -11.14 8.91 -4.69
N ALA A 119 -12.12 8.61 -5.56
CA ALA A 119 -11.89 8.37 -6.97
C ALA A 119 -11.33 9.63 -7.67
N ILE A 120 -11.90 10.80 -7.40
CA ILE A 120 -11.43 12.08 -7.95
C ILE A 120 -10.00 12.38 -7.46
N ILE A 121 -9.73 12.24 -6.17
CA ILE A 121 -8.38 12.42 -5.61
C ILE A 121 -7.38 11.50 -6.32
N SER A 122 -7.76 10.23 -6.55
CA SER A 122 -6.92 9.26 -7.24
C SER A 122 -6.63 9.66 -8.68
N LEU A 123 -7.61 10.20 -9.40
CA LEU A 123 -7.41 10.75 -10.75
C LEU A 123 -6.47 11.96 -10.75
N PHE A 124 -6.58 12.84 -9.77
CA PHE A 124 -5.67 13.99 -9.65
C PHE A 124 -4.21 13.55 -9.49
N THR A 125 -3.93 12.40 -8.88
CA THR A 125 -2.55 11.91 -8.75
C THR A 125 -1.91 11.58 -10.11
N ILE A 126 -2.69 11.36 -11.16
CA ILE A 126 -2.18 11.13 -12.53
C ILE A 126 -1.35 12.33 -13.02
N ILE A 127 -1.69 13.54 -12.59
CA ILE A 127 -0.97 14.78 -12.96
C ILE A 127 0.50 14.71 -12.46
N LEU A 128 0.77 13.92 -11.41
CA LEU A 128 2.12 13.77 -10.86
C LEU A 128 2.97 12.74 -11.64
N VAL A 129 2.35 11.86 -12.44
CA VAL A 129 3.07 10.79 -13.15
C VAL A 129 4.13 11.30 -14.13
N PRO A 130 3.93 12.40 -14.90
CA PRO A 130 4.96 12.94 -15.77
C PRO A 130 6.23 13.39 -15.04
N PHE A 131 6.12 13.76 -13.77
CA PHE A 131 7.26 14.19 -12.94
C PHE A 131 8.09 13.02 -12.40
N LEU A 132 7.60 11.78 -12.51
CA LEU A 132 8.40 10.61 -12.17
C LEU A 132 9.60 10.54 -13.09
N LYS A 133 10.81 10.59 -12.50
CA LYS A 133 12.06 10.31 -13.21
C LYS A 133 12.17 8.81 -13.46
N SER A 134 11.37 8.31 -14.39
CA SER A 134 11.64 7.01 -14.98
C SER A 134 12.89 7.20 -15.83
N LYS A 135 14.00 6.54 -15.51
CA LYS A 135 15.03 6.31 -16.53
C LYS A 135 14.28 5.57 -17.63
N ASP A 136 14.17 6.20 -18.80
CA ASP A 136 13.74 5.48 -19.99
C ASP A 136 14.51 4.18 -19.96
N THR A 137 13.81 3.10 -19.86
CA THR A 137 14.37 1.79 -19.94
C THR A 137 15.09 1.77 -21.28
N SER A 138 16.39 2.06 -21.27
CA SER A 138 17.25 1.63 -22.37
C SER A 138 16.87 0.19 -22.56
N PRO A 139 16.50 -0.26 -23.77
CA PRO A 139 16.03 -1.61 -23.93
C PRO A 139 17.07 -2.51 -23.27
N ILE A 140 16.72 -3.00 -22.07
CA ILE A 140 17.49 -4.06 -21.43
C ILE A 140 17.57 -5.06 -22.55
N LYS A 141 18.79 -5.36 -22.99
CA LYS A 141 19.06 -6.33 -24.03
C LYS A 141 18.01 -7.40 -23.90
N LYS A 142 17.21 -7.59 -24.94
CA LYS A 142 16.16 -8.59 -25.02
C LYS A 142 16.68 -9.97 -24.58
N ASN A 143 16.80 -10.20 -23.30
CA ASN A 143 16.64 -11.52 -22.79
C ASN A 143 15.12 -11.71 -22.76
N GLU A 144 14.61 -12.39 -23.76
CA GLU A 144 13.22 -12.80 -23.87
C GLU A 144 12.91 -13.89 -22.83
N GLU A 145 13.35 -13.70 -21.58
CA GLU A 145 12.93 -14.57 -20.50
C GLU A 145 11.43 -14.38 -20.28
N LYS A 146 10.70 -15.45 -20.56
CA LYS A 146 9.26 -15.47 -20.30
C LYS A 146 9.03 -15.29 -18.81
N LEU A 147 8.00 -14.55 -18.44
CA LEU A 147 7.60 -14.36 -17.03
C LEU A 147 7.49 -15.71 -16.29
N SER A 148 7.04 -16.77 -16.97
CA SER A 148 6.99 -18.14 -16.43
C SER A 148 8.36 -18.67 -16.00
N ASP A 149 9.41 -18.37 -16.77
CA ASP A 149 10.76 -18.88 -16.52
C ASP A 149 11.40 -18.13 -15.35
N ALA A 150 11.19 -16.81 -15.28
CA ALA A 150 11.59 -15.98 -14.15
C ALA A 150 10.92 -16.43 -12.84
N ILE A 151 9.61 -16.70 -12.86
CA ILE A 151 8.89 -17.26 -11.72
C ILE A 151 9.40 -18.65 -11.36
N GLY A 152 9.65 -19.51 -12.35
CA GLY A 152 10.18 -20.85 -12.15
C GLY A 152 11.58 -20.86 -11.51
N GLN A 153 12.43 -19.89 -11.84
CA GLN A 153 13.75 -19.70 -11.20
C GLN A 153 13.60 -19.19 -9.78
N ALA A 154 12.73 -18.19 -9.55
CA ALA A 154 12.50 -17.61 -8.23
C ALA A 154 12.01 -18.65 -7.22
N ILE A 155 11.08 -19.53 -7.61
CA ILE A 155 10.56 -20.59 -6.74
C ILE A 155 11.64 -21.63 -6.36
N LYS A 156 12.68 -21.77 -7.15
CA LYS A 156 13.80 -22.69 -6.85
C LYS A 156 14.87 -22.08 -5.94
N ASP A 157 14.86 -20.75 -5.77
CA ASP A 157 15.80 -20.06 -4.88
C ASP A 157 15.29 -20.07 -3.44
N PRO A 158 15.99 -20.76 -2.50
CA PRO A 158 15.60 -20.82 -1.10
C PRO A 158 15.60 -19.43 -0.43
N THR A 159 16.45 -18.51 -0.87
CA THR A 159 16.49 -17.14 -0.35
C THR A 159 15.21 -16.40 -0.73
N TYR A 160 14.74 -16.57 -1.96
CA TYR A 160 13.49 -15.99 -2.43
C TYR A 160 12.29 -16.54 -1.63
N ILE A 161 12.23 -17.86 -1.43
CA ILE A 161 11.16 -18.51 -0.67
C ILE A 161 11.11 -18.00 0.78
N MET A 162 12.27 -17.90 1.45
CA MET A 162 12.32 -17.37 2.81
C MET A 162 11.85 -15.91 2.90
N LEU A 163 12.26 -15.07 1.94
CA LEU A 163 11.80 -13.70 1.86
C LEU A 163 10.29 -13.63 1.56
N PHE A 164 9.80 -14.49 0.67
CA PHE A 164 8.39 -14.58 0.35
C PHE A 164 7.54 -14.94 1.57
N LEU A 165 7.93 -15.97 2.34
CA LEU A 165 7.24 -16.38 3.56
C LEU A 165 7.25 -15.29 4.64
N GLY A 166 8.39 -14.62 4.82
CA GLY A 166 8.47 -13.47 5.72
C GLY A 166 7.54 -12.34 5.30
N PHE A 167 7.51 -12.01 4.02
CA PHE A 167 6.65 -10.96 3.48
C PHE A 167 5.17 -11.35 3.52
N PHE A 168 4.85 -12.63 3.32
CA PHE A 168 3.51 -13.17 3.50
C PHE A 168 2.99 -12.95 4.92
N SER A 169 3.80 -13.30 5.94
CA SER A 169 3.44 -13.07 7.34
C SER A 169 3.20 -11.57 7.64
N CYS A 170 4.06 -10.70 7.09
CA CYS A 170 3.90 -9.26 7.20
C CYS A 170 2.59 -8.77 6.55
N GLY A 171 2.31 -9.22 5.34
CA GLY A 171 1.10 -8.85 4.60
C GLY A 171 -0.17 -9.35 5.28
N PHE A 172 -0.15 -10.58 5.80
CA PHE A 172 -1.26 -11.15 6.56
C PHE A 172 -1.61 -10.32 7.79
N GLN A 173 -0.59 -9.96 8.59
CA GLN A 173 -0.78 -9.12 9.78
C GLN A 173 -1.34 -7.74 9.42
N LEU A 174 -0.81 -7.10 8.37
CA LEU A 174 -1.28 -5.80 7.92
C LEU A 174 -2.73 -5.87 7.44
N ALA A 175 -3.08 -6.88 6.64
CA ALA A 175 -4.44 -7.10 6.14
C ALA A 175 -5.42 -7.36 7.30
N PHE A 176 -5.02 -8.17 8.29
CA PHE A 176 -5.84 -8.46 9.47
C PHE A 176 -6.12 -7.19 10.27
N ILE A 177 -5.09 -6.40 10.58
CA ILE A 177 -5.23 -5.14 11.33
C ILE A 177 -6.13 -4.17 10.56
N THR A 178 -5.88 -3.95 9.27
CA THR A 178 -6.66 -2.97 8.50
C THR A 178 -8.13 -3.38 8.31
N ALA A 179 -8.42 -4.66 8.23
CA ALA A 179 -9.78 -5.16 8.02
C ALA A 179 -10.60 -5.27 9.32
N HIS A 180 -9.97 -5.72 10.41
CA HIS A 180 -10.69 -6.12 11.61
C HIS A 180 -10.50 -5.19 12.81
N PHE A 181 -9.36 -4.48 12.89
CA PHE A 181 -9.05 -3.67 14.07
C PHE A 181 -10.02 -2.50 14.29
N PRO A 182 -10.49 -1.75 13.27
CA PRO A 182 -11.47 -0.70 13.47
C PRO A 182 -12.80 -1.23 14.03
N ALA A 183 -13.27 -2.39 13.52
CA ALA A 183 -14.49 -3.03 14.01
C ALA A 183 -14.32 -3.54 15.46
N PHE A 184 -13.18 -4.17 15.75
CA PHE A 184 -12.85 -4.62 17.11
C PHE A 184 -12.84 -3.46 18.11
N ILE A 185 -12.23 -2.33 17.76
CA ILE A 185 -12.24 -1.12 18.59
C ILE A 185 -13.68 -0.62 18.79
N ALA A 186 -14.51 -0.64 17.74
CA ALA A 186 -15.89 -0.23 17.82
C ALA A 186 -16.69 -1.07 18.81
N GLU A 187 -16.51 -2.39 18.83
CA GLU A 187 -17.18 -3.30 19.74
C GLU A 187 -16.64 -3.21 21.18
N ALA A 188 -15.31 -3.15 21.34
CA ALA A 188 -14.65 -3.18 22.65
C ALA A 188 -14.75 -1.86 23.42
N SER A 189 -14.90 -0.71 22.73
CA SER A 189 -14.77 0.62 23.35
C SER A 189 -16.09 1.21 23.85
N SER A 190 -17.23 0.59 23.59
CA SER A 190 -18.57 1.12 23.94
C SER A 190 -18.73 1.61 25.40
N PRO A 191 -18.17 0.98 26.43
CA PRO A 191 -18.20 1.49 27.80
C PRO A 191 -17.02 2.38 28.19
N ILE A 192 -15.90 2.38 27.43
CA ILE A 192 -14.60 2.95 27.83
C ILE A 192 -14.47 4.43 27.39
N VAL A 193 -15.16 4.84 26.34
CA VAL A 193 -15.00 6.19 25.73
C VAL A 193 -15.58 7.30 26.59
N LYS A 194 -16.59 7.03 27.41
CA LYS A 194 -17.19 8.02 28.31
C LYS A 194 -16.29 8.27 29.52
N GLY A 195 -15.36 9.21 29.41
CA GLY A 195 -14.53 9.70 30.52
C GLY A 195 -13.02 9.46 30.40
N SER A 196 -12.54 8.88 29.30
CA SER A 196 -11.12 8.67 29.03
C SER A 196 -10.48 9.89 28.38
N PHE A 197 -9.15 10.07 28.59
CA PHE A 197 -8.34 11.08 27.90
C PHE A 197 -8.46 11.02 26.37
N ILE A 198 -8.72 9.83 25.83
CA ILE A 198 -8.96 9.58 24.40
C ILE A 198 -10.31 10.14 23.96
N GLY A 199 -11.33 10.14 24.84
CA GLY A 199 -12.65 10.74 24.57
C GLY A 199 -12.62 12.25 24.37
N LEU A 200 -11.56 12.94 24.80
CA LEU A 200 -11.32 14.36 24.51
C LEU A 200 -10.99 14.60 23.02
N PHE A 201 -10.39 13.62 22.34
CA PHE A 201 -9.98 13.72 20.94
C PHE A 201 -10.91 12.96 19.97
N CYS A 202 -11.76 12.06 20.49
CA CYS A 202 -12.67 11.24 19.70
C CYS A 202 -14.05 11.20 20.31
N ASN A 203 -14.98 11.94 19.72
CA ASN A 203 -16.38 12.00 20.17
C ASN A 203 -17.23 10.82 19.68
N SER A 204 -16.69 9.94 18.83
CA SER A 204 -17.37 8.78 18.29
C SER A 204 -16.48 7.54 18.27
N VAL A 205 -17.09 6.37 18.25
CA VAL A 205 -16.38 5.08 18.23
C VAL A 205 -15.67 4.88 16.88
N GLU A 206 -16.27 5.34 15.80
CA GLU A 206 -15.68 5.34 14.46
C GLU A 206 -14.43 6.24 14.42
N GLY A 207 -14.49 7.40 15.08
CA GLY A 207 -13.36 8.30 15.23
C GLY A 207 -12.19 7.64 15.98
N LEU A 208 -12.47 6.82 16.99
CA LEU A 208 -11.45 6.09 17.73
C LEU A 208 -10.74 5.05 16.84
N GLY A 209 -11.48 4.31 16.03
CA GLY A 209 -10.91 3.39 15.05
C GLY A 209 -10.00 4.11 14.05
N ALA A 210 -10.46 5.24 13.50
CA ALA A 210 -9.69 6.07 12.58
C ALA A 210 -8.41 6.66 13.22
N LEU A 211 -8.50 7.14 14.47
CA LEU A 211 -7.34 7.65 15.22
C LEU A 211 -6.32 6.53 15.49
N SER A 212 -6.79 5.36 15.87
CA SER A 212 -5.91 4.19 16.11
C SER A 212 -5.12 3.82 14.86
N MET A 213 -5.77 3.81 13.70
CA MET A 213 -5.11 3.58 12.40
C MET A 213 -4.11 4.69 12.07
N ALA A 214 -4.41 5.94 12.39
CA ALA A 214 -3.51 7.06 12.20
C ALA A 214 -2.25 6.94 13.08
N ILE A 215 -2.40 6.53 14.35
CA ILE A 215 -1.27 6.29 15.27
C ILE A 215 -0.38 5.16 14.73
N ILE A 216 -0.96 4.05 14.28
CA ILE A 216 -0.21 2.97 13.64
C ILE A 216 0.58 3.49 12.43
N GLY A 217 -0.05 4.29 11.57
CA GLY A 217 0.59 4.93 10.43
C GLY A 217 1.76 5.83 10.82
N LEU A 218 1.61 6.63 11.90
CA LEU A 218 2.65 7.52 12.40
C LEU A 218 3.90 6.73 12.87
N PHE A 219 3.71 5.70 13.68
CA PHE A 219 4.83 4.84 14.10
C PHE A 219 5.46 4.09 12.93
N ASN A 220 4.66 3.73 11.93
CA ASN A 220 5.17 3.11 10.71
C ASN A 220 6.04 4.08 9.89
N ILE A 221 5.67 5.37 9.80
CA ILE A 221 6.52 6.42 9.18
C ILE A 221 7.88 6.46 9.85
N ILE A 222 7.90 6.57 11.19
CA ILE A 222 9.14 6.62 11.97
C ILE A 222 9.98 5.36 11.73
N GLY A 223 9.36 4.19 11.82
CA GLY A 223 10.01 2.90 11.60
C GLY A 223 10.60 2.75 10.20
N CYS A 224 9.89 3.18 9.15
CA CYS A 224 10.37 3.12 7.78
C CYS A 224 11.57 4.03 7.53
N ILE A 225 11.55 5.25 8.07
CA ILE A 225 12.68 6.18 7.95
C ILE A 225 13.90 5.65 8.71
N LEU A 226 13.70 5.15 9.94
CA LEU A 226 14.76 4.56 10.75
C LEU A 226 15.37 3.33 10.06
N ALA A 227 14.53 2.40 9.59
CA ALA A 227 15.00 1.22 8.86
C ALA A 227 15.75 1.59 7.57
N GLY A 228 15.28 2.61 6.85
CA GLY A 228 15.95 3.15 5.67
C GLY A 228 17.32 3.76 5.99
N ALA A 229 17.42 4.53 7.07
CA ALA A 229 18.67 5.14 7.52
C ALA A 229 19.67 4.10 8.04
N LEU A 230 19.21 3.16 8.88
CA LEU A 230 20.04 2.09 9.43
C LEU A 230 20.51 1.10 8.35
N GLY A 231 19.69 0.86 7.33
CA GLY A 231 20.03 -0.03 6.22
C GLY A 231 21.21 0.43 5.36
N LYS A 232 21.72 1.66 5.58
CA LYS A 232 22.97 2.15 4.99
C LYS A 232 24.20 1.57 5.71
N ASN A 233 24.15 1.47 7.05
CA ASN A 233 25.29 1.15 7.89
C ASN A 233 25.29 -0.29 8.41
N PHE A 234 24.12 -0.93 8.47
CA PHE A 234 23.96 -2.29 8.99
C PHE A 234 23.68 -3.29 7.88
N THR A 235 24.12 -4.52 8.10
CA THR A 235 23.79 -5.64 7.20
C THR A 235 22.30 -5.87 7.18
N LYS A 236 21.70 -5.79 5.98
CA LYS A 236 20.25 -5.88 5.77
C LYS A 236 19.62 -7.14 6.36
N LYS A 237 20.36 -8.27 6.35
CA LYS A 237 19.92 -9.54 6.94
C LYS A 237 19.62 -9.40 8.44
N TYR A 238 20.53 -8.81 9.22
CA TYR A 238 20.35 -8.65 10.67
C TYR A 238 19.28 -7.61 10.99
N LEU A 239 19.22 -6.53 10.22
CA LEU A 239 18.17 -5.51 10.37
C LEU A 239 16.79 -6.11 10.13
N LEU A 240 16.64 -6.94 9.09
CA LEU A 240 15.40 -7.64 8.78
C LEU A 240 15.00 -8.61 9.91
N SER A 241 15.97 -9.41 10.40
CA SER A 241 15.74 -10.30 11.55
C SER A 241 15.24 -9.53 12.77
N LEU A 242 15.88 -8.40 13.11
CA LEU A 242 15.47 -7.56 14.24
C LEU A 242 14.04 -7.05 14.10
N ILE A 243 13.67 -6.59 12.89
CA ILE A 243 12.31 -6.12 12.60
C ILE A 243 11.29 -7.24 12.79
N TYR A 244 11.56 -8.44 12.27
CA TYR A 244 10.63 -9.57 12.43
C TYR A 244 10.55 -10.07 13.88
N THR A 245 11.67 -10.11 14.59
CA THR A 245 11.68 -10.47 16.03
C THR A 245 10.88 -9.46 16.86
N GLY A 246 11.06 -8.16 16.60
CA GLY A 246 10.29 -7.11 17.28
C GLY A 246 8.79 -7.12 16.97
N ARG A 247 8.35 -7.81 15.91
CA ARG A 247 6.92 -7.99 15.59
C ARG A 247 6.27 -9.18 16.29
N THR A 248 7.06 -10.07 16.87
CA THR A 248 6.56 -11.25 17.60
C THR A 248 6.34 -10.99 19.08
N ILE A 249 6.83 -9.87 19.59
CA ILE A 249 6.64 -9.37 20.95
C ILE A 249 5.46 -8.40 20.98
#